data_eac0fc11c23cdfffa61958dfff7dcbd4
#
_entry.id   eac0fc11c23cdfffa61958dfff7dcbd4
#
_cell.length_a   1.000
_cell.length_b   1.000
_cell.length_c   1.000
_cell.angle_alpha   90.00
_cell.angle_beta   90.00
_cell.angle_gamma   90.00
#
_symmetry.space_group_name_H-M   'P 1'
#
loop_
_entity.id
_entity.type
_entity.pdbx_description
1 polymer ?
#
loop_
_entity_poly.entity_id
_entity_poly.type
_entity_poly.pdbx_seq_one_letter_code
_entity_poly.pdbx_strand_id
1 'polypeptide(L)'
;MCIRDSRYGAETEHVRQLFDVSMVEYTTKARLVSEAQMYRGCAITVSGEVAPEARVAIAQAANDLLTIQNVEASFVAVQVGGGVNISARSLGAVNVQVIMESLGGGGHQTMAAAQLKHITPEAAHSRIQTAIDQYREAQKKSGLESGSEQKKKDKQ
;
A
#
# COMPACT_ATOMS: atom_id res chain seq x y z
N MET A 1 20.41 6.01 47.04
CA MET A 1 19.10 6.38 46.41
C MET A 1 19.22 6.86 44.99
N CYS A 2 20.26 7.56 44.61
CA CYS A 2 20.44 8.06 43.24
C CYS A 2 20.75 6.98 42.18
N ILE A 3 21.22 5.81 42.56
CA ILE A 3 21.61 4.74 41.64
C ILE A 3 20.39 4.02 41.01
N ARG A 4 19.24 4.01 41.67
CA ARG A 4 18.01 3.42 41.14
C ARG A 4 17.35 4.27 40.04
N ASP A 5 17.43 5.59 40.16
CA ASP A 5 16.80 6.51 39.19
C ASP A 5 17.59 6.57 37.87
N SER A 6 18.90 6.39 37.89
CA SER A 6 19.75 6.36 36.71
C SER A 6 19.54 5.09 35.84
N ARG A 7 19.19 3.95 36.45
CA ARG A 7 18.84 2.72 35.70
C ARG A 7 17.49 2.83 34.99
N TYR A 8 16.48 3.40 35.61
CA TYR A 8 15.18 3.63 35.01
C TYR A 8 15.26 4.67 33.89
N GLY A 9 16.05 5.73 34.06
CA GLY A 9 16.27 6.72 33.02
C GLY A 9 16.98 6.17 31.78
N ALA A 10 17.99 5.32 31.95
CA ALA A 10 18.71 4.68 30.85
C ALA A 10 17.82 3.68 30.06
N GLU A 11 17.00 2.89 30.74
CA GLU A 11 16.07 1.97 30.09
C GLU A 11 14.98 2.71 29.31
N THR A 12 14.46 3.80 29.85
CA THR A 12 13.44 4.63 29.17
C THR A 12 14.01 5.30 27.92
N GLU A 13 15.24 5.76 27.98
CA GLU A 13 15.92 6.38 26.85
C GLU A 13 16.25 5.35 25.75
N HIS A 14 16.68 4.16 26.13
CA HIS A 14 16.94 3.06 25.20
C HIS A 14 15.66 2.57 24.49
N VAL A 15 14.55 2.43 25.21
CA VAL A 15 13.24 2.12 24.65
C VAL A 15 12.76 3.25 23.74
N ARG A 16 13.02 4.50 24.08
CA ARG A 16 12.68 5.66 23.27
C ARG A 16 13.44 5.67 21.94
N GLN A 17 14.73 5.33 21.93
CA GLN A 17 15.54 5.22 20.72
C GLN A 17 15.06 4.12 19.75
N LEU A 18 14.47 3.04 20.25
CA LEU A 18 13.90 1.97 19.42
C LEU A 18 12.66 2.42 18.63
N PHE A 19 11.95 3.45 19.10
CA PHE A 19 10.77 4.02 18.47
C PHE A 19 11.02 5.37 17.80
N ASP A 20 12.25 5.89 17.86
CA ASP A 20 12.60 7.13 17.20
C ASP A 20 12.55 6.95 15.68
N VAL A 21 11.66 7.71 15.06
CA VAL A 21 11.55 7.80 13.61
C VAL A 21 12.44 8.95 13.14
N SER A 22 13.26 8.70 12.14
CA SER A 22 14.09 9.78 11.58
C SER A 22 13.19 10.86 10.96
N MET A 23 13.64 12.11 10.99
CA MET A 23 12.90 13.22 10.37
C MET A 23 12.66 12.96 8.87
N VAL A 24 13.61 12.31 8.20
CA VAL A 24 13.49 11.94 6.78
C VAL A 24 12.37 10.92 6.56
N GLU A 25 12.28 9.90 7.40
CA GLU A 25 11.19 8.91 7.33
C GLU A 25 9.83 9.57 7.60
N TYR A 26 9.73 10.39 8.64
CA TYR A 26 8.50 11.06 9.01
C TYR A 26 8.01 12.01 7.91
N THR A 27 8.88 12.86 7.37
CA THR A 27 8.52 13.81 6.32
C THR A 27 8.21 13.11 5.00
N THR A 28 8.93 12.04 4.66
CA THR A 28 8.63 11.22 3.49
C THR A 28 7.27 10.55 3.59
N LYS A 29 6.96 9.93 4.73
CA LYS A 29 5.66 9.34 4.99
C LYS A 29 4.53 10.36 4.88
N ALA A 30 4.67 11.51 5.53
CA ALA A 30 3.67 12.58 5.49
C ALA A 30 3.44 13.09 4.05
N ARG A 31 4.49 13.24 3.26
CA ARG A 31 4.39 13.64 1.86
C ARG A 31 3.65 12.59 1.03
N LEU A 32 4.03 11.31 1.15
CA LEU A 32 3.38 10.22 0.41
C LEU A 32 1.88 10.12 0.72
N VAL A 33 1.51 10.30 1.98
CA VAL A 33 0.09 10.30 2.38
C VAL A 33 -0.65 11.53 1.84
N SER A 34 -0.03 12.71 1.87
CA SER A 34 -0.65 13.95 1.40
C SER A 34 -0.84 14.01 -0.12
N GLU A 35 0.02 13.33 -0.88
CA GLU A 35 -0.03 13.26 -2.34
C GLU A 35 -0.99 12.19 -2.87
N ALA A 36 -1.61 11.40 -1.99
CA ALA A 36 -2.49 10.31 -2.38
C ALA A 36 -3.73 10.79 -3.11
N GLN A 37 -4.06 10.11 -4.20
CA GLN A 37 -5.26 10.34 -4.99
C GLN A 37 -6.22 9.16 -4.84
N MET A 38 -7.50 9.46 -4.70
CA MET A 38 -8.54 8.44 -4.62
C MET A 38 -8.95 7.96 -6.01
N TYR A 39 -8.97 6.66 -6.19
CA TYR A 39 -9.40 6.02 -7.42
C TYR A 39 -10.18 4.73 -7.12
N ARG A 40 -11.49 4.72 -7.37
CA ARG A 40 -12.40 3.56 -7.19
C ARG A 40 -12.28 2.86 -5.82
N GLY A 41 -12.21 3.64 -4.74
CA GLY A 41 -12.05 3.11 -3.38
C GLY A 41 -10.61 2.72 -3.02
N CYS A 42 -9.66 3.00 -3.89
CA CYS A 42 -8.24 2.81 -3.65
C CYS A 42 -7.52 4.16 -3.51
N ALA A 43 -6.55 4.24 -2.63
CA ALA A 43 -5.65 5.38 -2.54
C ALA A 43 -4.37 5.07 -3.31
N ILE A 44 -4.00 5.92 -4.25
CA ILE A 44 -2.80 5.76 -5.07
C ILE A 44 -1.88 6.94 -4.83
N THR A 45 -0.66 6.67 -4.44
CA THR A 45 0.43 7.65 -4.34
C THR A 45 1.55 7.25 -5.28
N VAL A 46 2.04 8.20 -6.04
CA VAL A 46 3.21 8.01 -6.89
C VAL A 46 4.21 9.13 -6.62
N SER A 47 5.43 8.76 -6.28
CA SER A 47 6.50 9.70 -5.96
C SER A 47 7.75 9.42 -6.77
N GLY A 48 8.57 10.45 -6.96
CA GLY A 48 9.92 10.31 -7.46
C GLY A 48 10.83 9.55 -6.49
N GLU A 49 12.13 9.67 -6.69
CA GLU A 49 13.11 8.98 -5.84
C GLU A 49 12.96 9.33 -4.36
N VAL A 50 13.05 8.31 -3.55
CA VAL A 50 13.01 8.39 -2.09
C VAL A 50 14.35 7.93 -1.55
N ALA A 51 14.85 8.63 -0.54
CA ALA A 51 16.11 8.28 0.10
C ALA A 51 16.08 6.82 0.60
N PRO A 52 17.19 6.07 0.48
CA PRO A 52 17.25 4.67 0.93
C PRO A 52 16.82 4.48 2.39
N GLU A 53 17.12 5.46 3.24
CA GLU A 53 16.77 5.47 4.66
C GLU A 53 15.24 5.55 4.89
N ALA A 54 14.50 6.08 3.91
CA ALA A 54 13.06 6.26 4.00
C ALA A 54 12.23 5.08 3.45
N ARG A 55 12.85 3.93 3.16
CA ARG A 55 12.13 2.75 2.62
C ARG A 55 11.04 2.25 3.57
N VAL A 56 11.27 2.31 4.87
CA VAL A 56 10.27 1.94 5.88
C VAL A 56 9.05 2.86 5.81
N ALA A 57 9.26 4.15 5.51
CA ALA A 57 8.19 5.14 5.37
C ALA A 57 7.21 4.79 4.24
N ILE A 58 7.64 4.09 3.18
CA ILE A 58 6.78 3.66 2.07
C ILE A 58 5.73 2.67 2.55
N ALA A 59 6.15 1.65 3.30
CA ALA A 59 5.23 0.66 3.85
C ALA A 59 4.31 1.26 4.92
N GLN A 60 4.82 2.16 5.74
CA GLN A 60 4.05 2.89 6.73
C GLN A 60 3.00 3.81 6.08
N ALA A 61 3.37 4.52 5.02
CA ALA A 61 2.43 5.36 4.25
C ALA A 61 1.29 4.51 3.66
N ALA A 62 1.60 3.34 3.12
CA ALA A 62 0.57 2.43 2.61
C ALA A 62 -0.39 1.97 3.72
N ASN A 63 0.10 1.70 4.92
CA ASN A 63 -0.75 1.37 6.08
C ASN A 63 -1.58 2.58 6.54
N ASP A 64 -0.97 3.76 6.64
CA ASP A 64 -1.66 4.98 7.08
C ASP A 64 -2.80 5.37 6.13
N LEU A 65 -2.62 5.17 4.81
CA LEU A 65 -3.67 5.40 3.83
C LEU A 65 -4.91 4.53 4.06
N LEU A 66 -4.76 3.32 4.61
CA LEU A 66 -5.89 2.46 4.96
C LEU A 66 -6.72 2.97 6.14
N THR A 67 -6.19 3.89 6.94
CA THR A 67 -6.93 4.53 8.04
C THR A 67 -7.89 5.62 7.55
N ILE A 68 -7.73 6.05 6.30
CA ILE A 68 -8.59 7.08 5.70
C ILE A 68 -9.95 6.47 5.36
N GLN A 69 -11.00 7.21 5.65
CA GLN A 69 -12.38 6.79 5.39
C GLN A 69 -12.59 6.48 3.90
N ASN A 70 -13.29 5.39 3.61
CA ASN A 70 -13.60 4.91 2.26
C ASN A 70 -12.39 4.39 1.45
N VAL A 71 -11.23 4.17 2.07
CA VAL A 71 -10.09 3.51 1.43
C VAL A 71 -10.14 2.01 1.72
N GLU A 72 -10.30 1.20 0.69
CA GLU A 72 -10.32 -0.27 0.78
C GLU A 72 -8.94 -0.87 0.52
N ALA A 73 -8.15 -0.21 -0.31
CA ALA A 73 -6.77 -0.59 -0.63
C ALA A 73 -5.90 0.63 -0.90
N SER A 74 -4.62 0.50 -0.66
CA SER A 74 -3.62 1.54 -0.90
C SER A 74 -2.49 1.03 -1.78
N PHE A 75 -2.01 1.90 -2.66
CA PHE A 75 -0.90 1.64 -3.57
C PHE A 75 0.09 2.79 -3.47
N VAL A 76 1.27 2.52 -2.97
CA VAL A 76 2.35 3.50 -2.87
C VAL A 76 3.46 3.10 -3.82
N ALA A 77 3.67 3.90 -4.85
CA ALA A 77 4.66 3.69 -5.89
C ALA A 77 5.77 4.73 -5.77
N VAL A 78 7.02 4.29 -5.72
CA VAL A 78 8.19 5.16 -5.64
C VAL A 78 9.21 4.77 -6.68
N GLN A 79 9.86 5.78 -7.24
CA GLN A 79 10.95 5.57 -8.19
C GLN A 79 12.18 5.03 -7.46
N VAL A 80 12.78 3.98 -8.01
CA VAL A 80 14.03 3.41 -7.55
C VAL A 80 14.89 3.12 -8.77
N GLY A 81 15.94 3.91 -8.95
CA GLY A 81 16.77 3.82 -10.16
C GLY A 81 15.95 4.04 -11.43
N GLY A 82 16.07 3.14 -12.39
CA GLY A 82 15.33 3.21 -13.67
C GLY A 82 13.92 2.60 -13.64
N GLY A 83 13.38 2.26 -12.46
CA GLY A 83 12.08 1.61 -12.33
C GLY A 83 11.24 2.18 -11.20
N VAL A 84 10.12 1.56 -10.94
CA VAL A 84 9.18 1.95 -9.88
C VAL A 84 8.84 0.73 -9.02
N ASN A 85 9.01 0.86 -7.72
CA ASN A 85 8.59 -0.12 -6.74
C ASN A 85 7.21 0.26 -6.19
N ILE A 86 6.30 -0.71 -6.17
CA ILE A 86 4.93 -0.52 -5.71
C ILE A 86 4.70 -1.36 -4.46
N SER A 87 4.26 -0.74 -3.38
CA SER A 87 3.74 -1.40 -2.18
C SER A 87 2.23 -1.28 -2.16
N ALA A 88 1.55 -2.40 -2.00
CA ALA A 88 0.09 -2.47 -1.92
C ALA A 88 -0.36 -3.05 -0.59
N ARG A 89 -1.42 -2.48 -0.03
CA ARG A 89 -2.06 -2.92 1.22
C ARG A 89 -3.57 -2.92 1.06
N SER A 90 -4.25 -3.78 1.79
CA SER A 90 -5.70 -3.88 1.80
C SER A 90 -6.22 -4.29 3.17
N LEU A 91 -7.47 -3.94 3.44
CA LEU A 91 -8.21 -4.40 4.61
C LEU A 91 -8.92 -5.76 4.37
N GLY A 92 -8.75 -6.37 3.19
CA GLY A 92 -9.32 -7.66 2.83
C GLY A 92 -10.42 -7.62 1.77
N ALA A 93 -11.13 -6.49 1.60
CA ALA A 93 -12.16 -6.34 0.58
C ALA A 93 -11.59 -6.35 -0.86
N VAL A 94 -10.38 -5.88 -1.02
CA VAL A 94 -9.63 -5.90 -2.29
C VAL A 94 -8.48 -6.89 -2.18
N ASN A 95 -8.37 -7.82 -3.11
CA ASN A 95 -7.24 -8.73 -3.17
C ASN A 95 -6.08 -8.06 -3.93
N VAL A 96 -5.16 -7.45 -3.19
CA VAL A 96 -4.01 -6.75 -3.79
C VAL A 96 -3.00 -7.71 -4.42
N GLN A 97 -3.00 -8.98 -4.03
CA GLN A 97 -2.17 -10.01 -4.67
C GLN A 97 -2.49 -10.13 -6.16
N VAL A 98 -3.75 -10.27 -6.51
CA VAL A 98 -4.20 -10.41 -7.90
C VAL A 98 -3.82 -9.18 -8.72
N ILE A 99 -3.99 -7.98 -8.15
CA ILE A 99 -3.64 -6.73 -8.81
C ILE A 99 -2.12 -6.65 -9.05
N MET A 100 -1.31 -6.98 -8.04
CA MET A 100 0.15 -6.94 -8.16
C MET A 100 0.69 -8.03 -9.08
N GLU A 101 0.10 -9.21 -9.09
CA GLU A 101 0.47 -10.28 -10.04
C GLU A 101 0.25 -9.87 -11.49
N SER A 102 -0.81 -9.11 -11.79
CA SER A 102 -1.05 -8.56 -13.13
C SER A 102 0.02 -7.54 -13.56
N LEU A 103 0.74 -6.97 -12.61
CA LEU A 103 1.87 -6.08 -12.83
C LEU A 103 3.24 -6.78 -12.76
N GLY A 104 3.24 -8.12 -12.67
CA GLY A 104 4.46 -8.92 -12.56
C GLY A 104 5.04 -9.03 -11.16
N GLY A 105 4.27 -8.67 -10.15
CA GLY A 105 4.64 -8.79 -8.73
C GLY A 105 3.97 -9.98 -8.04
N GLY A 106 3.78 -9.88 -6.75
CA GLY A 106 3.14 -10.91 -5.94
C GLY A 106 3.03 -10.52 -4.48
N GLY A 107 2.54 -11.46 -3.67
CA GLY A 107 2.37 -11.27 -2.24
C GLY A 107 1.21 -12.07 -1.70
N HIS A 108 0.45 -11.46 -0.79
CA HIS A 108 -0.74 -12.02 -0.16
C HIS A 108 -1.96 -11.14 -0.44
N GLN A 109 -3.14 -11.62 -0.07
CA GLN A 109 -4.40 -10.91 -0.30
C GLN A 109 -4.42 -9.48 0.26
N THR A 110 -3.81 -9.27 1.42
CA THR A 110 -3.81 -7.96 2.12
C THR A 110 -2.49 -7.20 2.01
N MET A 111 -1.46 -7.81 1.47
CA MET A 111 -0.12 -7.26 1.36
C MET A 111 0.60 -7.81 0.14
N ALA A 112 0.90 -6.96 -0.80
CA ALA A 112 1.59 -7.35 -2.03
C ALA A 112 2.52 -6.24 -2.52
N ALA A 113 3.40 -6.57 -3.44
CA ALA A 113 4.34 -5.64 -4.04
C ALA A 113 4.62 -5.99 -5.50
N ALA A 114 5.02 -5.00 -6.27
CA ALA A 114 5.49 -5.17 -7.64
C ALA A 114 6.67 -4.25 -7.92
N GLN A 115 7.50 -4.65 -8.86
CA GLN A 115 8.60 -3.84 -9.36
C GLN A 115 8.47 -3.70 -10.87
N LEU A 116 8.25 -2.49 -11.33
CA LEU A 116 8.19 -2.15 -12.74
C LEU A 116 9.54 -1.60 -13.19
N LYS A 117 10.16 -2.26 -14.17
CA LYS A 117 11.46 -1.85 -14.72
C LYS A 117 11.26 -0.94 -15.91
N HIS A 118 12.19 -0.02 -16.11
CA HIS A 118 12.22 0.89 -17.26
C HIS A 118 10.90 1.66 -17.47
N ILE A 119 10.37 2.22 -16.39
CA ILE A 119 9.12 2.96 -16.41
C ILE A 119 9.21 4.24 -15.58
N THR A 120 8.50 5.27 -16.01
CA THR A 120 8.35 6.51 -15.26
C THR A 120 7.28 6.39 -14.18
N PRO A 121 7.31 7.24 -13.13
CA PRO A 121 6.26 7.28 -12.11
C PRO A 121 4.86 7.51 -12.69
N GLU A 122 4.71 8.40 -13.67
CA GLU A 122 3.43 8.70 -14.32
C GLU A 122 2.86 7.50 -15.07
N ALA A 123 3.73 6.77 -15.80
CA ALA A 123 3.33 5.55 -16.48
C ALA A 123 2.98 4.43 -15.49
N ALA A 124 3.66 4.36 -14.35
CA ALA A 124 3.33 3.43 -13.26
C ALA A 124 1.94 3.74 -12.67
N HIS A 125 1.61 5.02 -12.47
CA HIS A 125 0.28 5.45 -12.02
C HIS A 125 -0.82 4.94 -12.95
N SER A 126 -0.67 5.14 -14.26
CA SER A 126 -1.62 4.66 -15.28
C SER A 126 -1.76 3.14 -15.27
N ARG A 127 -0.67 2.41 -15.09
CA ARG A 127 -0.70 0.94 -14.99
C ARG A 127 -1.42 0.44 -13.75
N ILE A 128 -1.23 1.10 -12.62
CA ILE A 128 -1.96 0.78 -11.37
C ILE A 128 -3.46 0.99 -11.58
N GLN A 129 -3.87 2.10 -12.18
CA GLN A 129 -5.27 2.37 -12.48
C GLN A 129 -5.87 1.31 -13.40
N THR A 130 -5.17 0.95 -14.47
CA THR A 130 -5.61 -0.11 -15.40
C THR A 130 -5.76 -1.47 -14.69
N ALA A 131 -4.80 -1.82 -13.83
CA ALA A 131 -4.87 -3.06 -13.07
C ALA A 131 -6.05 -3.10 -12.08
N ILE A 132 -6.36 -1.99 -11.44
CA ILE A 132 -7.53 -1.84 -10.58
C ILE A 132 -8.83 -1.97 -11.40
N ASP A 133 -8.90 -1.36 -12.56
CA ASP A 133 -10.07 -1.45 -13.45
C ASP A 133 -10.32 -2.89 -13.88
N GLN A 134 -9.31 -3.59 -14.35
CA GLN A 134 -9.41 -5.00 -14.74
C GLN A 134 -9.87 -5.89 -13.59
N TYR A 135 -9.33 -5.67 -12.39
CA TYR A 135 -9.75 -6.39 -11.20
C TYR A 135 -11.23 -6.14 -10.85
N ARG A 136 -11.66 -4.88 -10.85
CA ARG A 136 -13.06 -4.52 -10.56
C ARG A 136 -14.05 -5.05 -11.62
N GLU A 137 -13.67 -5.06 -12.87
CA GLU A 137 -14.50 -5.63 -13.95
C GLU A 137 -14.61 -7.15 -13.85
N ALA A 138 -13.52 -7.85 -13.54
CA ALA A 138 -13.53 -9.29 -13.31
C ALA A 138 -14.44 -9.67 -12.13
N GLN A 139 -14.42 -8.89 -11.06
CA GLN A 139 -15.31 -9.10 -9.92
C GLN A 139 -16.80 -8.91 -10.28
N LYS A 140 -17.13 -7.91 -11.10
CA LYS A 140 -18.49 -7.70 -11.56
C LYS A 140 -19.01 -8.89 -12.39
N LYS A 141 -18.19 -9.44 -13.28
CA LYS A 141 -18.53 -10.61 -14.10
C LYS A 141 -18.79 -11.84 -13.23
N SER A 142 -17.93 -12.15 -12.28
CA SER A 142 -18.10 -13.30 -11.38
C SER A 142 -19.33 -13.16 -10.47
N GLY A 143 -19.64 -11.95 -10.02
CA GLY A 143 -20.85 -11.65 -9.25
C GLY A 143 -22.14 -11.81 -10.05
N LEU A 144 -22.12 -11.53 -11.36
CA LEU A 144 -23.27 -11.72 -12.26
C LEU A 144 -23.51 -13.21 -12.59
N GLU A 145 -22.46 -14.00 -12.73
CA GLU A 145 -22.55 -15.45 -12.98
C GLU A 145 -23.11 -16.19 -11.75
N SER A 146 -22.65 -15.86 -10.55
CA SER A 146 -23.19 -16.46 -9.32
C SER A 146 -24.66 -16.11 -9.07
N GLY A 147 -25.09 -14.90 -9.41
CA GLY A 147 -26.48 -14.47 -9.31
C GLY A 147 -27.41 -15.13 -10.33
N SER A 148 -26.90 -15.57 -11.49
CA SER A 148 -27.67 -16.27 -12.52
C SER A 148 -27.87 -17.76 -12.21
N GLU A 149 -26.92 -18.38 -11.54
CA GLU A 149 -27.04 -19.79 -11.10
C GLU A 149 -28.01 -19.95 -9.93
N GLN A 150 -28.02 -19.01 -9.00
CA GLN A 150 -28.95 -19.02 -7.86
C GLN A 150 -30.40 -18.93 -8.36
N LYS A 151 -30.69 -18.07 -9.33
CA LYS A 151 -32.04 -17.92 -9.91
C LYS A 151 -32.52 -19.12 -10.71
N LYS A 152 -31.63 -20.00 -11.18
CA LYS A 152 -31.99 -21.26 -11.86
C LYS A 152 -32.32 -22.38 -10.87
N LYS A 153 -31.78 -22.35 -9.66
CA LYS A 153 -32.08 -23.35 -8.62
C LYS A 153 -33.39 -23.09 -7.91
N ASP A 154 -33.83 -21.85 -7.80
CA ASP A 154 -35.09 -21.48 -7.17
C ASP A 154 -36.35 -21.64 -8.09
N LYS A 155 -36.14 -22.07 -9.36
CA LYS A 155 -37.22 -22.32 -10.32
C LYS A 155 -37.44 -23.81 -10.63
N GLN A 156 -36.76 -24.70 -9.93
CA GLN A 156 -37.00 -26.15 -9.98
C GLN A 156 -37.61 -26.65 -8.68
#